data_ff1965cee65922469b867bbdd152e9bf
#
_entry.id   ff1965cee65922469b867bbdd152e9bf
#
_cell.length_a   1.000
_cell.length_b   1.000
_cell.length_c   1.000
_cell.angle_alpha   90.00
_cell.angle_beta   90.00
_cell.angle_gamma   90.00
#
_symmetry.space_group_name_H-M   'P 1'
#
loop_
_entity.id
_entity.type
_entity.pdbx_description
1 polymer ?
#
loop_
_entity_poly.entity_id
_entity_poly.type
_entity_poly.pdbx_seq_one_letter_code
_entity_poly.pdbx_strand_id
1 'polypeptide(L)'
;RDADFVVEAALEDLPLKQKLFAEIEGYVRPDTILASNTSVIPITRIMEGLKQRERALGTHWWNPPYLVPLVEVIETQWTSRPAIDFTMKLHAAAGKKPAHVKKDVPGFIGNRLQHALWREAVALVEHGICDAETVDTVIKSAFGRRLAVLGPLENADMVGTDLTLAIHRTVLPDIDSRPRPSPYLEKLVKDQKLGFKSGEGFRKWSPEQQAALRSKVLQHLKNARVQDS
;
A
#
# COMPACT_ATOMS: atom_id res chain seq x y z
N ARG A 1 3.04 -30.01 -1.43
CA ARG A 1 4.21 -30.50 -0.65
C ARG A 1 5.53 -30.08 -1.27
N ASP A 2 5.61 -30.00 -2.60
CA ASP A 2 6.85 -29.77 -3.35
C ASP A 2 7.05 -28.31 -3.78
N ALA A 3 6.30 -27.37 -3.20
CA ALA A 3 6.42 -25.94 -3.48
C ALA A 3 7.70 -25.35 -2.85
N ASP A 4 8.41 -24.52 -3.60
CA ASP A 4 9.55 -23.74 -3.09
C ASP A 4 9.10 -22.45 -2.41
N PHE A 5 7.92 -21.96 -2.78
CA PHE A 5 7.36 -20.68 -2.33
C PHE A 5 5.84 -20.77 -2.20
N VAL A 6 5.29 -20.34 -1.07
CA VAL A 6 3.85 -20.30 -0.81
C VAL A 6 3.42 -18.88 -0.47
N VAL A 7 2.40 -18.37 -1.17
CA VAL A 7 1.80 -17.05 -0.89
C VAL A 7 0.39 -17.24 -0.33
N GLU A 8 0.14 -16.70 0.84
CA GLU A 8 -1.19 -16.61 1.44
C GLU A 8 -1.84 -15.27 1.04
N ALA A 9 -3.07 -15.33 0.52
CA ALA A 9 -3.89 -14.19 0.13
C ALA A 9 -5.36 -14.35 0.58
N ALA A 10 -5.57 -14.88 1.78
CA ALA A 10 -6.88 -15.06 2.40
C ALA A 10 -7.41 -13.74 2.98
N LEU A 11 -8.58 -13.78 3.63
CA LEU A 11 -9.20 -12.64 4.29
C LEU A 11 -8.23 -11.97 5.29
N GLU A 12 -8.38 -10.64 5.46
CA GLU A 12 -7.54 -9.81 6.34
C GLU A 12 -7.97 -10.01 7.81
N ASP A 13 -7.74 -11.21 8.31
CA ASP A 13 -8.08 -11.68 9.66
C ASP A 13 -6.89 -12.39 10.28
N LEU A 14 -6.35 -11.85 11.38
CA LEU A 14 -5.13 -12.34 12.01
C LEU A 14 -5.24 -13.79 12.50
N PRO A 15 -6.28 -14.20 13.26
CA PRO A 15 -6.46 -15.58 13.68
C PRO A 15 -6.53 -16.57 12.52
N LEU A 16 -7.24 -16.21 11.44
CA LEU A 16 -7.32 -17.05 10.24
C LEU A 16 -5.94 -17.26 9.62
N LYS A 17 -5.19 -16.17 9.43
CA LYS A 17 -3.85 -16.24 8.82
C LYS A 17 -2.88 -17.05 9.67
N GLN A 18 -2.88 -16.87 11.00
CA GLN A 18 -2.07 -17.66 11.92
C GLN A 18 -2.40 -19.15 11.84
N LYS A 19 -3.70 -19.50 11.81
CA LYS A 19 -4.14 -20.89 11.65
C LYS A 19 -3.67 -21.49 10.32
N LEU A 20 -3.85 -20.76 9.22
CA LEU A 20 -3.43 -21.22 7.89
C LEU A 20 -1.91 -21.49 7.84
N PHE A 21 -1.09 -20.59 8.38
CA PHE A 21 0.35 -20.78 8.37
C PHE A 21 0.81 -21.93 9.26
N ALA A 22 0.18 -22.16 10.42
CA ALA A 22 0.45 -23.31 11.25
C ALA A 22 0.13 -24.63 10.54
N GLU A 23 -0.96 -24.68 9.78
CA GLU A 23 -1.33 -25.85 8.96
C GLU A 23 -0.35 -26.04 7.79
N ILE A 24 -0.06 -24.97 7.03
CA ILE A 24 0.85 -25.01 5.87
C ILE A 24 2.23 -25.49 6.28
N GLU A 25 2.77 -25.00 7.42
CA GLU A 25 4.09 -25.40 7.92
C GLU A 25 4.22 -26.92 8.10
N GLY A 26 3.12 -27.62 8.45
CA GLY A 26 3.10 -29.08 8.60
C GLY A 26 3.09 -29.85 7.26
N TYR A 27 2.83 -29.21 6.14
CA TYR A 27 2.69 -29.85 4.83
C TYR A 27 3.85 -29.57 3.87
N VAL A 28 4.57 -28.47 4.04
CA VAL A 28 5.65 -28.05 3.15
C VAL A 28 7.03 -28.48 3.65
N ARG A 29 8.00 -28.46 2.74
CA ARG A 29 9.40 -28.74 3.11
C ARG A 29 9.95 -27.67 4.06
N PRO A 30 10.97 -27.98 4.86
CA PRO A 30 11.59 -27.02 5.77
C PRO A 30 12.19 -25.78 5.09
N ASP A 31 12.60 -25.90 3.82
CA ASP A 31 13.19 -24.83 3.01
C ASP A 31 12.18 -24.01 2.21
N THR A 32 10.91 -24.42 2.17
CA THR A 32 9.84 -23.67 1.50
C THR A 32 9.63 -22.31 2.14
N ILE A 33 9.71 -21.24 1.37
CA ILE A 33 9.44 -19.88 1.84
C ILE A 33 7.93 -19.68 2.02
N LEU A 34 7.54 -19.08 3.16
CA LEU A 34 6.16 -18.77 3.50
C LEU A 34 5.95 -17.24 3.47
N ALA A 35 5.07 -16.78 2.58
CA ALA A 35 4.81 -15.36 2.38
C ALA A 35 3.34 -15.02 2.61
N SER A 36 3.04 -13.93 3.34
CA SER A 36 1.69 -13.37 3.43
C SER A 36 1.53 -12.14 2.54
N ASN A 37 0.41 -12.07 1.82
CA ASN A 37 0.00 -10.90 1.03
C ASN A 37 -0.93 -9.97 1.83
N THR A 38 -0.81 -9.93 3.15
CA THR A 38 -1.55 -8.96 3.99
C THR A 38 -1.21 -7.53 3.56
N SER A 39 -2.19 -6.63 3.68
CA SER A 39 -1.99 -5.22 3.32
C SER A 39 -1.60 -4.34 4.50
N VAL A 40 -2.00 -4.70 5.73
CA VAL A 40 -1.82 -3.84 6.90
C VAL A 40 -1.40 -4.56 8.18
N ILE A 41 -1.65 -5.88 8.30
CA ILE A 41 -1.29 -6.64 9.49
C ILE A 41 0.23 -6.88 9.50
N PRO A 42 0.96 -6.55 10.57
CA PRO A 42 2.38 -6.86 10.66
C PRO A 42 2.65 -8.36 10.43
N ILE A 43 3.59 -8.66 9.55
CA ILE A 43 3.98 -10.04 9.21
C ILE A 43 4.45 -10.79 10.45
N THR A 44 5.19 -10.11 11.31
CA THR A 44 5.67 -10.63 12.60
C THR A 44 4.51 -11.23 13.41
N ARG A 45 3.35 -10.54 13.48
CA ARG A 45 2.19 -11.06 14.21
C ARG A 45 1.56 -12.27 13.53
N ILE A 46 1.57 -12.34 12.21
CA ILE A 46 1.01 -13.47 11.45
C ILE A 46 1.88 -14.72 11.67
N MET A 47 3.22 -14.53 11.67
CA MET A 47 4.20 -15.61 11.63
C MET A 47 4.78 -16.01 13.00
N GLU A 48 4.37 -15.35 14.08
CA GLU A 48 4.94 -15.58 15.43
C GLU A 48 4.77 -17.01 15.95
N GLY A 49 3.73 -17.73 15.50
CA GLY A 49 3.46 -19.12 15.88
C GLY A 49 4.25 -20.18 15.10
N LEU A 50 4.97 -19.81 14.04
CA LEU A 50 5.75 -20.75 13.23
C LEU A 50 6.98 -21.26 14.01
N LYS A 51 7.35 -22.51 13.74
CA LYS A 51 8.57 -23.14 14.30
C LYS A 51 9.82 -22.67 13.56
N GLN A 52 9.73 -22.49 12.24
CA GLN A 52 10.83 -22.09 11.35
C GLN A 52 10.52 -20.70 10.76
N ARG A 53 10.72 -19.65 11.57
CA ARG A 53 10.36 -18.27 11.24
C ARG A 53 11.35 -17.60 10.27
N GLU A 54 12.56 -18.14 10.14
CA GLU A 54 13.63 -17.62 9.30
C GLU A 54 13.30 -17.68 7.80
N ARG A 55 12.33 -18.51 7.40
CA ARG A 55 11.80 -18.64 6.04
C ARG A 55 10.50 -17.86 5.80
N ALA A 56 10.00 -17.14 6.83
CA ALA A 56 8.74 -16.43 6.78
C ALA A 56 8.94 -14.93 6.52
N LEU A 57 8.13 -14.35 5.63
CA LEU A 57 8.21 -12.95 5.21
C LEU A 57 6.86 -12.45 4.67
N GLY A 58 6.78 -11.18 4.33
CA GLY A 58 5.63 -10.60 3.61
C GLY A 58 5.94 -10.35 2.15
N THR A 59 4.91 -10.51 1.30
CA THR A 59 4.94 -10.05 -0.10
C THR A 59 3.66 -9.30 -0.39
N HIS A 60 3.68 -7.99 -0.23
CA HIS A 60 2.50 -7.16 -0.45
C HIS A 60 2.42 -6.70 -1.91
N TRP A 61 1.39 -7.19 -2.58
CA TRP A 61 1.08 -6.87 -3.98
C TRP A 61 0.03 -5.77 -4.06
N TRP A 62 0.12 -4.93 -5.08
CA TRP A 62 -0.82 -3.85 -5.33
C TRP A 62 -1.84 -4.20 -6.41
N ASN A 63 -3.10 -3.78 -6.20
CA ASN A 63 -4.18 -4.03 -7.14
C ASN A 63 -4.21 -3.02 -8.31
N PRO A 64 -4.43 -3.49 -9.53
CA PRO A 64 -4.51 -4.88 -9.96
C PRO A 64 -3.11 -5.49 -10.15
N PRO A 65 -2.82 -6.69 -9.59
CA PRO A 65 -1.46 -7.21 -9.51
C PRO A 65 -0.81 -7.52 -10.86
N TYR A 66 -1.61 -7.68 -11.91
CA TYR A 66 -1.11 -7.92 -13.27
C TYR A 66 -0.72 -6.62 -14.01
N LEU A 67 -1.06 -5.44 -13.50
CA LEU A 67 -0.69 -4.14 -14.06
C LEU A 67 0.27 -3.35 -13.19
N VAL A 68 0.13 -3.43 -11.86
CA VAL A 68 1.01 -2.74 -10.93
C VAL A 68 2.27 -3.56 -10.71
N PRO A 69 3.46 -3.01 -11.00
CA PRO A 69 4.71 -3.78 -10.93
C PRO A 69 5.23 -3.96 -9.50
N LEU A 70 4.88 -3.07 -8.57
CA LEU A 70 5.43 -3.10 -7.21
C LEU A 70 5.03 -4.37 -6.45
N VAL A 71 6.02 -4.98 -5.78
CA VAL A 71 5.83 -5.95 -4.68
C VAL A 71 6.72 -5.53 -3.54
N GLU A 72 6.14 -5.19 -2.40
CA GLU A 72 6.90 -4.94 -1.17
C GLU A 72 7.27 -6.29 -0.54
N VAL A 73 8.56 -6.53 -0.33
CA VAL A 73 9.08 -7.73 0.35
C VAL A 73 9.45 -7.33 1.77
N ILE A 74 8.65 -7.79 2.74
CA ILE A 74 8.72 -7.33 4.13
C ILE A 74 9.50 -8.33 4.97
N GLU A 75 10.61 -7.87 5.54
CA GLU A 75 11.45 -8.59 6.47
C GLU A 75 10.88 -8.51 7.88
N THR A 76 10.76 -9.66 8.57
CA THR A 76 10.51 -9.73 10.01
C THR A 76 11.84 -9.77 10.77
N GLN A 77 11.80 -9.65 12.09
CA GLN A 77 13.00 -9.81 12.92
C GLN A 77 13.65 -11.20 12.88
N TRP A 78 12.99 -12.19 12.27
CA TRP A 78 13.47 -13.58 12.17
C TRP A 78 13.88 -13.94 10.73
N THR A 79 13.38 -13.23 9.74
CA THR A 79 13.55 -13.57 8.33
C THR A 79 15.04 -13.64 7.96
N SER A 80 15.46 -14.74 7.39
CA SER A 80 16.85 -14.94 6.96
C SER A 80 17.17 -14.13 5.70
N ARG A 81 18.42 -13.73 5.56
CA ARG A 81 18.89 -13.04 4.36
C ARG A 81 18.71 -13.87 3.08
N PRO A 82 18.99 -15.20 3.07
CA PRO A 82 18.70 -16.03 1.90
C PRO A 82 17.23 -16.02 1.48
N ALA A 83 16.27 -16.00 2.43
CA ALA A 83 14.84 -15.93 2.12
C ALA A 83 14.47 -14.60 1.44
N ILE A 84 15.02 -13.48 1.91
CA ILE A 84 14.83 -12.17 1.27
C ILE A 84 15.43 -12.16 -0.14
N ASP A 85 16.70 -12.57 -0.28
CA ASP A 85 17.40 -12.55 -1.58
C ASP A 85 16.72 -13.44 -2.62
N PHE A 86 16.23 -14.62 -2.22
CA PHE A 86 15.46 -15.50 -3.08
C PHE A 86 14.16 -14.82 -3.52
N THR A 87 13.39 -14.28 -2.57
CA THR A 87 12.10 -13.64 -2.84
C THR A 87 12.24 -12.42 -3.76
N MET A 88 13.26 -11.58 -3.52
CA MET A 88 13.57 -10.43 -4.39
C MET A 88 13.86 -10.88 -5.82
N LYS A 89 14.73 -11.90 -6.00
CA LYS A 89 15.07 -12.45 -7.31
C LYS A 89 13.86 -13.09 -8.00
N LEU A 90 13.05 -13.84 -7.27
CA LEU A 90 11.84 -14.49 -7.79
C LEU A 90 10.87 -13.46 -8.38
N HIS A 91 10.59 -12.40 -7.65
CA HIS A 91 9.66 -11.37 -8.11
C HIS A 91 10.25 -10.56 -9.28
N ALA A 92 11.55 -10.25 -9.24
CA ALA A 92 12.21 -9.60 -10.37
C ALA A 92 12.17 -10.47 -11.64
N ALA A 93 12.43 -11.77 -11.54
CA ALA A 93 12.32 -12.72 -12.65
C ALA A 93 10.89 -12.84 -13.19
N ALA A 94 9.88 -12.63 -12.34
CA ALA A 94 8.46 -12.56 -12.73
C ALA A 94 8.05 -11.19 -13.33
N GLY A 95 9.00 -10.31 -13.64
CA GLY A 95 8.75 -8.98 -14.24
C GLY A 95 8.16 -7.97 -13.26
N LYS A 96 8.34 -8.18 -11.95
CA LYS A 96 7.95 -7.23 -10.92
C LYS A 96 9.11 -6.30 -10.53
N LYS A 97 8.77 -5.20 -9.85
CA LYS A 97 9.71 -4.28 -9.21
C LYS A 97 9.67 -4.52 -7.69
N PRO A 98 10.42 -5.50 -7.15
CA PRO A 98 10.38 -5.78 -5.72
C PRO A 98 11.11 -4.69 -4.93
N ALA A 99 10.50 -4.25 -3.82
CA ALA A 99 11.07 -3.28 -2.90
C ALA A 99 11.26 -3.92 -1.52
N HIS A 100 12.50 -3.91 -0.98
CA HIS A 100 12.80 -4.48 0.32
C HIS A 100 12.39 -3.56 1.46
N VAL A 101 11.45 -3.99 2.27
CA VAL A 101 11.00 -3.33 3.50
C VAL A 101 11.76 -3.95 4.68
N LYS A 102 12.82 -3.30 5.12
CA LYS A 102 13.78 -3.80 6.13
C LYS A 102 13.22 -3.87 7.54
N LYS A 103 12.03 -3.36 7.79
CA LYS A 103 11.40 -3.38 9.11
C LYS A 103 9.90 -3.53 8.97
N ASP A 104 9.37 -4.56 9.59
CA ASP A 104 7.94 -4.83 9.62
C ASP A 104 7.21 -3.77 10.45
N VAL A 105 6.42 -2.95 9.77
CA VAL A 105 5.60 -1.90 10.38
C VAL A 105 4.20 -1.91 9.78
N PRO A 106 3.14 -1.53 10.52
CA PRO A 106 1.79 -1.47 9.98
C PRO A 106 1.70 -0.63 8.70
N GLY A 107 1.15 -1.22 7.62
CA GLY A 107 0.96 -0.55 6.32
C GLY A 107 2.24 -0.38 5.49
N PHE A 108 3.36 -0.97 5.91
CA PHE A 108 4.65 -1.03 5.20
C PHE A 108 5.12 0.35 4.70
N ILE A 109 5.53 0.52 3.44
CA ILE A 109 5.93 1.82 2.88
C ILE A 109 4.76 2.46 2.12
N GLY A 110 4.19 1.74 1.15
CA GLY A 110 3.24 2.32 0.22
C GLY A 110 1.94 2.75 0.87
N ASN A 111 1.32 1.89 1.70
CA ASN A 111 0.10 2.27 2.43
C ASN A 111 0.35 3.41 3.42
N ARG A 112 1.51 3.45 4.08
CA ARG A 112 1.85 4.57 4.98
C ARG A 112 1.88 5.91 4.26
N LEU A 113 2.55 5.98 3.11
CA LEU A 113 2.60 7.20 2.29
C LEU A 113 1.23 7.58 1.74
N GLN A 114 0.48 6.59 1.22
CA GLN A 114 -0.87 6.80 0.70
C GLN A 114 -1.82 7.32 1.79
N HIS A 115 -1.84 6.71 2.98
CA HIS A 115 -2.70 7.14 4.06
C HIS A 115 -2.25 8.46 4.72
N ALA A 116 -0.97 8.80 4.70
CA ALA A 116 -0.51 10.13 5.11
C ALA A 116 -1.07 11.22 4.18
N LEU A 117 -1.02 11.00 2.85
CA LEU A 117 -1.65 11.88 1.87
C LEU A 117 -3.17 11.96 2.07
N TRP A 118 -3.84 10.82 2.25
CA TRP A 118 -5.29 10.80 2.42
C TRP A 118 -5.75 11.45 3.72
N ARG A 119 -4.97 11.32 4.81
CA ARG A 119 -5.28 12.00 6.08
C ARG A 119 -5.38 13.50 5.88
N GLU A 120 -4.39 14.11 5.23
CA GLU A 120 -4.41 15.54 4.93
C GLU A 120 -5.53 15.90 3.93
N ALA A 121 -5.72 15.10 2.87
CA ALA A 121 -6.79 15.33 1.90
C ALA A 121 -8.19 15.35 2.57
N VAL A 122 -8.44 14.46 3.53
CA VAL A 122 -9.69 14.44 4.31
C VAL A 122 -9.79 15.64 5.24
N ALA A 123 -8.68 16.04 5.88
CA ALA A 123 -8.66 17.20 6.77
C ALA A 123 -8.97 18.51 6.05
N LEU A 124 -8.45 18.72 4.84
CA LEU A 124 -8.76 19.88 4.02
C LEU A 124 -10.26 20.02 3.75
N VAL A 125 -10.97 18.91 3.48
CA VAL A 125 -12.42 18.89 3.28
C VAL A 125 -13.16 19.06 4.61
N GLU A 126 -12.73 18.39 5.67
CA GLU A 126 -13.32 18.48 7.02
C GLU A 126 -13.31 19.91 7.54
N HIS A 127 -12.21 20.64 7.34
CA HIS A 127 -12.04 22.02 7.79
C HIS A 127 -12.64 23.07 6.83
N GLY A 128 -13.25 22.62 5.72
CA GLY A 128 -13.89 23.51 4.75
C GLY A 128 -12.93 24.38 3.95
N ILE A 129 -11.66 23.96 3.85
CA ILE A 129 -10.64 24.67 3.05
C ILE A 129 -10.98 24.55 1.56
N CYS A 130 -11.46 23.36 1.14
CA CYS A 130 -11.98 23.10 -0.20
C CYS A 130 -12.90 21.88 -0.20
N ASP A 131 -13.55 21.62 -1.33
CA ASP A 131 -14.32 20.38 -1.54
C ASP A 131 -13.43 19.24 -2.05
N ALA A 132 -13.97 18.03 -2.02
CA ALA A 132 -13.24 16.83 -2.44
C ALA A 132 -12.87 16.84 -3.93
N GLU A 133 -13.64 17.53 -4.79
CA GLU A 133 -13.33 17.65 -6.21
C GLU A 133 -12.10 18.54 -6.45
N THR A 134 -12.00 19.61 -5.67
CA THR A 134 -10.85 20.51 -5.70
C THR A 134 -9.58 19.80 -5.23
N VAL A 135 -9.62 19.02 -4.13
CA VAL A 135 -8.48 18.19 -3.68
C VAL A 135 -8.00 17.27 -4.80
N ASP A 136 -8.93 16.51 -5.41
CA ASP A 136 -8.61 15.61 -6.50
C ASP A 136 -8.00 16.34 -7.71
N THR A 137 -8.53 17.52 -8.04
CA THR A 137 -8.05 18.33 -9.17
C THR A 137 -6.63 18.84 -8.92
N VAL A 138 -6.36 19.35 -7.71
CA VAL A 138 -5.03 19.83 -7.33
C VAL A 138 -4.00 18.70 -7.44
N ILE A 139 -4.27 17.54 -6.85
CA ILE A 139 -3.34 16.40 -6.92
C ILE A 139 -3.09 15.97 -8.37
N LYS A 140 -4.15 15.74 -9.14
CA LYS A 140 -4.04 15.25 -10.53
C LYS A 140 -3.38 16.24 -11.47
N SER A 141 -3.46 17.54 -11.19
CA SER A 141 -2.93 18.61 -12.05
C SER A 141 -1.55 19.12 -11.61
N ALA A 142 -1.13 18.81 -10.38
CA ALA A 142 0.14 19.26 -9.82
C ALA A 142 1.16 18.10 -9.67
N PHE A 143 1.63 17.86 -8.47
CA PHE A 143 2.72 16.92 -8.20
C PHE A 143 2.35 15.45 -8.53
N GLY A 144 1.08 15.08 -8.46
CA GLY A 144 0.63 13.73 -8.84
C GLY A 144 0.96 13.35 -10.28
N ARG A 145 1.09 14.33 -11.19
CA ARG A 145 1.47 14.09 -12.59
C ARG A 145 2.89 13.56 -12.77
N ARG A 146 3.78 13.87 -11.84
CA ARG A 146 5.21 13.51 -11.92
C ARG A 146 5.62 12.36 -11.01
N LEU A 147 4.73 11.90 -10.10
CA LEU A 147 5.06 10.83 -9.14
C LEU A 147 5.46 9.50 -9.80
N ALA A 148 5.04 9.25 -11.05
CA ALA A 148 5.43 8.05 -11.78
C ALA A 148 6.92 8.06 -12.22
N VAL A 149 7.54 9.25 -12.33
CA VAL A 149 8.91 9.43 -12.83
C VAL A 149 9.81 10.17 -11.82
N LEU A 150 9.24 10.69 -10.75
CA LEU A 150 9.95 11.46 -9.74
C LEU A 150 9.40 11.12 -8.36
N GLY A 151 10.15 10.34 -7.60
CA GLY A 151 9.80 9.97 -6.23
C GLY A 151 9.87 11.18 -5.28
N PRO A 152 9.24 11.11 -4.10
CA PRO A 152 9.18 12.25 -3.18
C PRO A 152 10.56 12.69 -2.67
N LEU A 153 11.49 11.78 -2.41
CA LEU A 153 12.84 12.12 -1.96
C LEU A 153 13.72 12.62 -3.11
N GLU A 154 13.60 12.06 -4.31
CA GLU A 154 14.25 12.59 -5.51
C GLU A 154 13.77 14.03 -5.78
N ASN A 155 12.48 14.32 -5.59
CA ASN A 155 11.98 15.70 -5.72
C ASN A 155 12.55 16.62 -4.64
N ALA A 156 12.68 16.17 -3.40
CA ALA A 156 13.28 16.95 -2.32
C ALA A 156 14.75 17.27 -2.60
N ASP A 157 15.52 16.31 -3.12
CA ASP A 157 16.90 16.53 -3.55
C ASP A 157 16.98 17.50 -4.74
N MET A 158 16.10 17.34 -5.72
CA MET A 158 16.07 18.18 -6.92
C MET A 158 15.79 19.66 -6.61
N VAL A 159 14.91 19.95 -5.64
CA VAL A 159 14.61 21.35 -5.24
C VAL A 159 15.53 21.88 -4.17
N GLY A 160 16.30 21.04 -3.51
CA GLY A 160 17.21 21.36 -2.41
C GLY A 160 16.63 21.02 -1.04
N THR A 161 17.45 20.35 -0.23
CA THR A 161 17.06 19.95 1.14
C THR A 161 16.91 21.14 2.09
N ASP A 162 17.62 22.23 1.86
CA ASP A 162 17.48 23.51 2.56
C ASP A 162 16.11 24.15 2.30
N LEU A 163 15.68 24.22 1.05
CA LEU A 163 14.34 24.70 0.69
C LEU A 163 13.26 23.77 1.25
N THR A 164 13.44 22.46 1.13
CA THR A 164 12.53 21.47 1.72
C THR A 164 12.37 21.68 3.22
N LEU A 165 13.49 21.89 3.94
CA LEU A 165 13.47 22.18 5.39
C LEU A 165 12.72 23.48 5.71
N ALA A 166 12.94 24.53 4.93
CA ALA A 166 12.26 25.82 5.13
C ALA A 166 10.73 25.68 4.95
N ILE A 167 10.30 24.98 3.92
CA ILE A 167 8.88 24.69 3.66
C ILE A 167 8.28 23.85 4.80
N HIS A 168 8.97 22.79 5.24
CA HIS A 168 8.52 21.93 6.34
C HIS A 168 8.31 22.71 7.64
N ARG A 169 9.18 23.65 7.97
CA ARG A 169 9.01 24.50 9.16
C ARG A 169 7.74 25.35 9.15
N THR A 170 7.25 25.68 7.96
CA THR A 170 6.01 26.44 7.77
C THR A 170 4.76 25.56 7.69
N VAL A 171 4.84 24.46 6.95
CA VAL A 171 3.66 23.66 6.59
C VAL A 171 3.35 22.57 7.63
N LEU A 172 4.38 21.85 8.14
CA LEU A 172 4.15 20.71 9.04
C LEU A 172 3.41 21.04 10.34
N PRO A 173 3.56 22.24 10.95
CA PRO A 173 2.78 22.59 12.14
C PRO A 173 1.27 22.69 11.90
N ASP A 174 0.84 22.90 10.65
CA ASP A 174 -0.55 23.20 10.29
C ASP A 174 -1.30 22.00 9.69
N ILE A 175 -0.59 21.04 9.09
CA ILE A 175 -1.21 19.84 8.51
C ILE A 175 -1.66 18.86 9.57
N ASP A 176 -2.65 18.01 9.21
CA ASP A 176 -3.23 17.02 10.13
C ASP A 176 -2.21 15.98 10.60
N SER A 177 -2.01 15.91 11.92
CA SER A 177 -1.14 14.94 12.59
C SER A 177 -1.90 13.94 13.48
N ARG A 178 -3.24 13.90 13.44
CA ARG A 178 -4.05 13.02 14.30
C ARG A 178 -3.69 11.55 14.12
N PRO A 179 -3.50 10.77 15.21
CA PRO A 179 -3.18 9.34 15.15
C PRO A 179 -4.43 8.44 14.99
N ARG A 180 -5.58 9.00 14.65
CA ARG A 180 -6.88 8.32 14.55
C ARG A 180 -7.65 8.79 13.32
N PRO A 181 -8.67 8.03 12.85
CA PRO A 181 -9.52 8.44 11.75
C PRO A 181 -10.16 9.81 11.96
N SER A 182 -10.40 10.53 10.87
CA SER A 182 -11.11 11.80 10.89
C SER A 182 -12.57 11.59 11.34
N PRO A 183 -13.10 12.41 12.27
CA PRO A 183 -14.53 12.39 12.61
C PRO A 183 -15.45 12.61 11.40
N TYR A 184 -15.01 13.35 10.40
CA TYR A 184 -15.73 13.52 9.15
C TYR A 184 -15.85 12.21 8.37
N LEU A 185 -14.76 11.43 8.27
CA LEU A 185 -14.79 10.11 7.64
C LEU A 185 -15.69 9.13 8.43
N GLU A 186 -15.59 9.12 9.76
CA GLU A 186 -16.46 8.30 10.62
C GLU A 186 -17.93 8.65 10.43
N LYS A 187 -18.25 9.95 10.31
CA LYS A 187 -19.61 10.42 10.02
C LYS A 187 -20.11 9.93 8.67
N LEU A 188 -19.30 9.99 7.60
CA LEU A 188 -19.70 9.46 6.29
C LEU A 188 -20.06 7.97 6.38
N VAL A 189 -19.27 7.17 7.09
CA VAL A 189 -19.55 5.74 7.29
C VAL A 189 -20.83 5.53 8.08
N LYS A 190 -21.04 6.26 9.18
CA LYS A 190 -22.26 6.22 9.98
C LYS A 190 -23.50 6.58 9.16
N ASP A 191 -23.40 7.57 8.29
CA ASP A 191 -24.48 8.04 7.40
C ASP A 191 -24.66 7.13 6.17
N GLN A 192 -24.01 5.96 6.12
CA GLN A 192 -24.01 4.99 5.00
C GLN A 192 -23.54 5.58 3.66
N LYS A 193 -22.73 6.63 3.69
CA LYS A 193 -22.08 7.22 2.50
C LYS A 193 -20.76 6.50 2.21
N LEU A 194 -20.86 5.29 1.63
CA LEU A 194 -19.78 4.33 1.47
C LEU A 194 -19.05 4.43 0.11
N GLY A 195 -19.12 5.60 -0.52
CA GLY A 195 -18.49 5.84 -1.82
C GLY A 195 -19.19 5.08 -2.95
N PHE A 196 -18.45 4.38 -3.80
CA PHE A 196 -19.00 3.62 -4.91
C PHE A 196 -19.99 2.52 -4.50
N LYS A 197 -19.89 2.00 -3.27
CA LYS A 197 -20.82 0.97 -2.77
C LYS A 197 -22.25 1.49 -2.58
N SER A 198 -22.40 2.76 -2.23
CA SER A 198 -23.69 3.40 -1.97
C SER A 198 -24.05 4.49 -2.97
N GLY A 199 -23.17 4.81 -3.92
CA GLY A 199 -23.32 5.93 -4.86
C GLY A 199 -22.99 7.30 -4.28
N GLU A 200 -22.67 7.40 -2.99
CA GLU A 200 -22.23 8.64 -2.34
C GLU A 200 -21.17 8.36 -1.28
N GLY A 201 -20.16 9.21 -1.21
CA GLY A 201 -19.09 9.24 -0.21
C GLY A 201 -18.64 10.68 -0.01
N PHE A 202 -17.35 10.97 -0.22
CA PHE A 202 -16.88 12.36 -0.32
C PHE A 202 -17.53 13.12 -1.48
N ARG A 203 -18.01 12.40 -2.50
CA ARG A 203 -18.70 12.91 -3.68
C ARG A 203 -19.89 12.00 -4.01
N LYS A 204 -20.83 12.50 -4.81
CA LYS A 204 -21.88 11.68 -5.43
C LYS A 204 -21.37 11.05 -6.73
N TRP A 205 -21.79 9.81 -7.00
CA TRP A 205 -21.32 9.01 -8.11
C TRP A 205 -22.48 8.30 -8.82
N SER A 206 -22.78 8.65 -10.05
CA SER A 206 -23.65 7.80 -10.84
C SER A 206 -22.95 6.50 -11.27
N PRO A 207 -23.70 5.46 -11.63
CA PRO A 207 -23.11 4.21 -12.16
C PRO A 207 -22.22 4.46 -13.37
N GLU A 208 -22.58 5.38 -14.26
CA GLU A 208 -21.82 5.76 -15.45
C GLU A 208 -20.51 6.43 -15.10
N GLN A 209 -20.51 7.35 -14.13
CA GLN A 209 -19.31 8.01 -13.62
C GLN A 209 -18.35 6.99 -12.96
N GLN A 210 -18.89 6.04 -12.20
CA GLN A 210 -18.10 4.96 -11.60
C GLN A 210 -17.44 4.08 -12.68
N ALA A 211 -18.21 3.66 -13.69
CA ALA A 211 -17.71 2.85 -14.80
C ALA A 211 -16.64 3.60 -15.61
N ALA A 212 -16.88 4.87 -15.93
CA ALA A 212 -15.93 5.71 -16.64
C ALA A 212 -14.62 5.89 -15.87
N LEU A 213 -14.67 6.12 -14.55
CA LEU A 213 -13.45 6.28 -13.74
C LEU A 213 -12.66 4.97 -13.65
N ARG A 214 -13.33 3.82 -13.44
CA ARG A 214 -12.67 2.50 -13.46
C ARG A 214 -11.98 2.22 -14.79
N SER A 215 -12.68 2.49 -15.92
CA SER A 215 -12.12 2.32 -17.26
C SER A 215 -10.90 3.21 -17.49
N LYS A 216 -10.96 4.47 -17.08
CA LYS A 216 -9.85 5.44 -17.19
C LYS A 216 -8.63 4.98 -16.40
N VAL A 217 -8.81 4.52 -15.16
CA VAL A 217 -7.72 4.00 -14.34
C VAL A 217 -7.09 2.75 -14.98
N LEU A 218 -7.93 1.81 -15.42
CA LEU A 218 -7.44 0.58 -16.07
C LEU A 218 -6.64 0.88 -17.34
N GLN A 219 -7.14 1.79 -18.19
CA GLN A 219 -6.44 2.19 -19.42
C GLN A 219 -5.12 2.89 -19.13
N HIS A 220 -5.09 3.77 -18.12
CA HIS A 220 -3.87 4.45 -17.70
C HIS A 220 -2.80 3.44 -17.25
N LEU A 221 -3.18 2.46 -16.40
CA LEU A 221 -2.25 1.43 -15.92
C LEU A 221 -1.76 0.51 -17.04
N LYS A 222 -2.61 0.19 -18.03
CA LYS A 222 -2.17 -0.57 -19.22
C LYS A 222 -1.13 0.20 -20.03
N ASN A 223 -1.35 1.49 -20.25
CA ASN A 223 -0.41 2.33 -20.98
C ASN A 223 0.92 2.49 -20.24
N ALA A 224 0.90 2.67 -18.92
CA ALA A 224 2.09 2.76 -18.11
C ALA A 224 2.92 1.46 -18.18
N ARG A 225 2.28 0.28 -18.14
CA ARG A 225 2.97 -1.00 -18.26
C ARG A 225 3.74 -1.15 -19.58
N VAL A 226 3.20 -0.63 -20.69
CA VAL A 226 3.88 -0.66 -22.00
C VAL A 226 5.14 0.22 -22.01
N GLN A 227 5.15 1.29 -21.23
CA GLN A 227 6.31 2.19 -21.11
C GLN A 227 7.40 1.65 -20.16
N ASP A 228 7.04 0.74 -19.27
CA ASP A 228 7.97 0.08 -18.32
C ASP A 228 8.69 -1.16 -18.90
N SER A 229 8.21 -1.68 -20.05
CA SER A 229 8.77 -2.85 -20.77
C SER A 229 9.73 -2.42 -21.87
#